data_59f1146c508fdfd86142ec439cb68b38
#
_entry.id   59f1146c508fdfd86142ec439cb68b38
#
_cell.length_a   1.000
_cell.length_b   1.000
_cell.length_c   1.000
_cell.angle_alpha   90.00
_cell.angle_beta   90.00
_cell.angle_gamma   90.00
#
_symmetry.space_group_name_H-M   'P 1'
#
loop_
_entity.id
_entity.type
_entity.pdbx_description
1 polymer ?
#
loop_
_entity_poly.entity_id
_entity_poly.type
_entity_poly.pdbx_seq_one_letter_code
_entity_poly.pdbx_strand_id
1 'polypeptide(L)'
;MGDSSSATFFRSRNVDRIQYKVGAILAQQPPPQPLSAVIFHYNHGTGVRHGIADKVGAAFPNRRQHVILGLHGGTAPGNADAQDLADAATWVTQLEEAIDQSGLCLRGGGFPSFSPPDQVDVERFFGTQGAARLRHLKTRLDPNGLFCQALPDLRAA
;
A
#
# COMPACT_ATOMS: atom_id res chain seq x y z
N MET A 1 -15.66 -0.16 30.63
CA MET A 1 -14.56 0.51 29.94
C MET A 1 -14.68 0.10 28.48
N GLY A 2 -15.26 0.94 27.64
CA GLY A 2 -15.40 0.68 26.22
C GLY A 2 -14.05 0.81 25.55
N ASP A 3 -13.67 -0.24 24.86
CA ASP A 3 -12.47 -0.28 24.03
C ASP A 3 -12.64 0.73 22.89
N SER A 4 -12.02 1.90 23.00
CA SER A 4 -12.04 2.91 21.94
C SER A 4 -11.03 2.53 20.86
N SER A 5 -11.27 1.41 20.17
CA SER A 5 -10.47 1.02 19.04
C SER A 5 -10.77 1.97 17.87
N SER A 6 -9.87 2.90 17.59
CA SER A 6 -9.86 3.61 16.32
C SER A 6 -9.52 2.59 15.24
N ALA A 7 -10.49 2.18 14.43
CA ALA A 7 -10.19 1.37 13.27
C ALA A 7 -9.68 2.26 12.15
N THR A 8 -8.60 1.84 11.52
CA THR A 8 -8.00 2.53 10.40
C THR A 8 -7.82 1.58 9.24
N PHE A 9 -8.16 2.06 8.04
CA PHE A 9 -8.02 1.31 6.79
C PHE A 9 -6.93 1.95 5.94
N PHE A 10 -5.96 1.15 5.55
CA PHE A 10 -4.89 1.62 4.68
C PHE A 10 -4.87 0.86 3.37
N ARG A 11 -4.67 1.59 2.29
CA ARG A 11 -4.32 1.09 0.97
C ARG A 11 -3.24 1.96 0.38
N SER A 12 -2.57 1.47 -0.63
CA SER A 12 -1.60 2.30 -1.34
C SER A 12 -1.53 1.96 -2.82
N ARG A 13 -1.26 2.99 -3.63
CA ARG A 13 -1.02 2.86 -5.07
C ARG A 13 0.19 3.67 -5.48
N ASN A 14 1.00 3.10 -6.37
CA ASN A 14 2.12 3.81 -6.98
C ASN A 14 1.66 4.41 -8.30
N VAL A 15 1.86 5.70 -8.46
CA VAL A 15 1.63 6.42 -9.73
C VAL A 15 2.93 7.08 -10.19
N ASP A 16 3.10 7.22 -11.50
CA ASP A 16 4.31 7.81 -12.06
C ASP A 16 4.52 9.25 -11.57
N ARG A 17 3.46 10.03 -11.59
CA ARG A 17 3.40 11.42 -11.12
C ARG A 17 1.98 11.84 -10.78
N ILE A 18 1.85 12.89 -9.98
CA ILE A 18 0.54 13.50 -9.79
C ILE A 18 0.15 14.23 -11.08
N GLN A 19 -0.91 13.75 -11.69
CA GLN A 19 -1.51 14.31 -12.90
C GLN A 19 -2.84 14.94 -12.55
N TYR A 20 -3.33 15.83 -13.43
CA TYR A 20 -4.68 16.40 -13.31
C TYR A 20 -5.77 15.34 -13.08
N LYS A 21 -5.65 14.19 -13.75
CA LYS A 21 -6.58 13.06 -13.62
C LYS A 21 -6.64 12.49 -12.19
N VAL A 22 -5.49 12.41 -11.48
CA VAL A 22 -5.49 12.02 -10.06
C VAL A 22 -6.24 13.05 -9.22
N GLY A 23 -5.94 14.34 -9.42
CA GLY A 23 -6.64 15.43 -8.74
C GLY A 23 -8.14 15.41 -8.97
N ALA A 24 -8.58 15.13 -10.20
CA ALA A 24 -10.00 15.03 -10.54
C ALA A 24 -10.70 13.86 -9.82
N ILE A 25 -10.04 12.69 -9.74
CA ILE A 25 -10.56 11.53 -8.98
C ILE A 25 -10.73 11.89 -7.51
N LEU A 26 -9.71 12.50 -6.90
CA LEU A 26 -9.75 12.89 -5.49
C LEU A 26 -10.84 13.93 -5.20
N ALA A 27 -11.03 14.90 -6.09
CA ALA A 27 -12.05 15.93 -5.97
C ALA A 27 -13.49 15.38 -6.06
N GLN A 28 -13.68 14.29 -6.81
CA GLN A 28 -14.97 13.62 -6.96
C GLN A 28 -15.33 12.72 -5.79
N GLN A 29 -14.36 12.36 -4.97
CA GLN A 29 -14.51 11.45 -3.84
C GLN A 29 -13.94 12.07 -2.57
N PRO A 30 -14.59 13.10 -2.00
CA PRO A 30 -14.11 13.72 -0.77
C PRO A 30 -14.14 12.72 0.40
N PRO A 31 -13.21 12.85 1.35
CA PRO A 31 -13.17 11.95 2.51
C PRO A 31 -14.44 12.08 3.34
N PRO A 32 -15.06 10.96 3.75
CA PRO A 32 -16.33 10.98 4.50
C PRO A 32 -16.13 11.35 5.98
N GLN A 33 -14.93 11.10 6.50
CA GLN A 33 -14.61 11.28 7.91
C GLN A 33 -13.41 12.22 8.11
N PRO A 34 -13.36 12.99 9.22
CA PRO A 34 -12.33 14.01 9.45
C PRO A 34 -10.89 13.49 9.45
N LEU A 35 -10.68 12.22 9.83
CA LEU A 35 -9.36 11.59 9.83
C LEU A 35 -9.09 10.74 8.58
N SER A 36 -10.02 10.73 7.62
CA SER A 36 -9.75 10.14 6.32
C SER A 36 -8.91 11.09 5.47
N ALA A 37 -7.87 10.56 4.82
CA ALA A 37 -6.91 11.38 4.10
C ALA A 37 -6.26 10.64 2.93
N VAL A 38 -5.75 11.39 1.98
CA VAL A 38 -4.82 10.89 0.97
C VAL A 38 -3.44 11.47 1.24
N ILE A 39 -2.46 10.60 1.42
CA ILE A 39 -1.09 10.96 1.74
C ILE A 39 -0.23 10.76 0.50
N PHE A 40 0.57 11.76 0.15
CA PHE A 40 1.44 11.72 -1.01
C PHE A 40 2.88 11.53 -0.56
N HIS A 41 3.48 10.38 -0.89
CA HIS A 41 4.90 10.12 -0.66
C HIS A 41 5.66 10.22 -1.98
N TYR A 42 6.47 11.25 -2.12
CA TYR A 42 7.26 11.49 -3.32
C TYR A 42 8.58 10.72 -3.25
N ASN A 43 8.69 9.67 -4.03
CA ASN A 43 9.93 8.91 -4.20
C ASN A 43 10.68 9.41 -5.44
N HIS A 44 11.58 10.34 -5.23
CA HIS A 44 12.37 10.97 -6.27
C HIS A 44 13.83 11.15 -5.85
N GLY A 45 14.66 11.55 -6.80
CA GLY A 45 16.07 11.83 -6.54
C GLY A 45 17.01 10.70 -6.93
N THR A 46 18.27 10.93 -6.63
CA THR A 46 19.39 10.09 -7.10
C THR A 46 19.35 8.70 -6.48
N GLY A 47 19.03 8.57 -5.20
CA GLY A 47 18.99 7.30 -4.50
C GLY A 47 17.95 6.31 -5.07
N VAL A 48 16.80 6.81 -5.51
CA VAL A 48 15.76 5.98 -6.15
C VAL A 48 16.25 5.49 -7.52
N ARG A 49 16.89 6.34 -8.29
CA ARG A 49 17.31 6.06 -9.68
C ARG A 49 18.55 5.18 -9.78
N HIS A 50 19.49 5.31 -8.86
CA HIS A 50 20.76 4.58 -8.90
C HIS A 50 20.69 3.18 -8.31
N GLY A 51 19.63 2.83 -7.59
CA GLY A 51 19.42 1.48 -7.12
C GLY A 51 18.83 0.59 -8.21
N ILE A 52 19.64 0.11 -9.15
CA ILE A 52 19.21 -1.00 -10.00
C ILE A 52 19.04 -2.18 -9.06
N ALA A 53 17.82 -2.67 -8.89
CA ALA A 53 17.47 -3.74 -7.95
C ALA A 53 18.39 -4.95 -8.09
N ASP A 54 18.75 -5.30 -9.32
CA ASP A 54 19.63 -6.43 -9.64
C ASP A 54 21.06 -6.24 -9.15
N LYS A 55 21.56 -5.00 -9.10
CA LYS A 55 22.94 -4.72 -8.68
C LYS A 55 23.11 -4.60 -7.16
N VAL A 56 22.11 -4.08 -6.47
CA VAL A 56 22.17 -3.89 -5.00
C VAL A 56 21.40 -4.96 -4.23
N GLY A 57 20.76 -5.88 -4.93
CA GLY A 57 20.05 -6.98 -4.31
C GLY A 57 18.80 -6.58 -3.51
N ALA A 58 18.31 -5.37 -3.69
CA ALA A 58 17.10 -4.91 -3.01
C ALA A 58 15.85 -5.54 -3.60
N ALA A 59 14.92 -5.92 -2.73
CA ALA A 59 13.65 -6.51 -3.15
C ALA A 59 12.66 -5.49 -3.74
N PHE A 60 12.78 -4.20 -3.40
CA PHE A 60 11.87 -3.16 -3.85
C PHE A 60 12.04 -2.87 -5.35
N PRO A 61 11.01 -3.12 -6.19
CA PRO A 61 11.17 -3.11 -7.65
C PRO A 61 11.08 -1.71 -8.27
N ASN A 62 10.37 -0.77 -7.63
CA ASN A 62 10.12 0.55 -8.18
C ASN A 62 11.32 1.47 -8.02
N ARG A 63 12.28 1.39 -8.97
CA ARG A 63 13.53 2.15 -8.97
C ARG A 63 13.51 3.39 -9.87
N ARG A 64 12.36 3.83 -10.29
CA ARG A 64 12.15 5.10 -10.99
C ARG A 64 11.41 6.08 -10.09
N GLN A 65 11.43 7.36 -10.47
CA GLN A 65 10.61 8.35 -9.78
C GLN A 65 9.14 7.94 -9.82
N HIS A 66 8.49 8.02 -8.67
CA HIS A 66 7.06 7.74 -8.54
C HIS A 66 6.51 8.40 -7.29
N VAL A 67 5.20 8.45 -7.21
CA VAL A 67 4.48 8.89 -6.01
C VAL A 67 3.70 7.71 -5.46
N ILE A 68 3.82 7.46 -4.17
CA ILE A 68 2.95 6.53 -3.46
C ILE A 68 1.77 7.35 -2.95
N LEU A 69 0.57 6.97 -3.37
CA LEU A 69 -0.68 7.46 -2.79
C LEU A 69 -1.03 6.54 -1.62
N GLY A 70 -0.93 7.03 -0.41
CA GLY A 70 -1.44 6.37 0.79
C GLY A 70 -2.91 6.77 0.97
N LEU A 71 -3.81 5.81 0.89
CA LEU A 71 -5.25 6.01 1.08
C LEU A 71 -5.59 5.59 2.51
N HIS A 72 -5.96 6.54 3.31
CA HIS A 72 -6.23 6.35 4.74
C HIS A 72 -7.68 6.64 5.05
N GLY A 73 -8.45 5.62 5.41
CA GLY A 73 -9.79 5.75 6.00
C GLY A 73 -9.70 5.68 7.51
N GLY A 74 -10.00 6.79 8.17
CA GLY A 74 -9.92 6.89 9.62
C GLY A 74 -11.10 7.62 10.22
N THR A 75 -11.51 7.19 11.41
CA THR A 75 -12.59 7.82 12.19
C THR A 75 -12.03 8.45 13.46
N ALA A 76 -12.73 9.47 13.98
CA ALA A 76 -12.30 10.10 15.21
C ALA A 76 -12.34 9.12 16.41
N PRO A 77 -11.36 9.16 17.32
CA PRO A 77 -11.36 8.30 18.49
C PRO A 77 -12.57 8.57 19.38
N GLY A 78 -13.18 7.52 19.88
CA GLY A 78 -14.19 7.59 20.95
C GLY A 78 -15.64 7.81 20.53
N ASN A 79 -15.91 8.21 19.28
CA ASN A 79 -17.28 8.51 18.82
C ASN A 79 -17.63 7.86 17.48
N ALA A 80 -16.78 6.99 16.94
CA ALA A 80 -17.06 6.33 15.68
C ALA A 80 -18.08 5.22 15.91
N ASP A 81 -19.18 5.28 15.20
CA ASP A 81 -20.11 4.16 15.12
C ASP A 81 -19.70 3.16 14.02
N ALA A 82 -20.43 2.05 13.93
CA ALA A 82 -20.15 1.03 12.92
C ALA A 82 -20.33 1.55 11.49
N GLN A 83 -21.22 2.53 11.29
CA GLN A 83 -21.47 3.13 9.99
C GLN A 83 -20.30 4.02 9.56
N ASP A 84 -19.76 4.85 10.46
CA ASP A 84 -18.58 5.68 10.20
C ASP A 84 -17.38 4.83 9.74
N LEU A 85 -17.19 3.69 10.39
CA LEU A 85 -16.13 2.73 10.01
C LEU A 85 -16.37 2.11 8.63
N ALA A 86 -17.62 1.73 8.36
CA ALA A 86 -18.01 1.18 7.07
C ALA A 86 -17.85 2.19 5.94
N ASP A 87 -18.22 3.45 6.18
CA ASP A 87 -18.10 4.54 5.21
C ASP A 87 -16.62 4.84 4.92
N ALA A 88 -15.77 4.88 5.94
CA ALA A 88 -14.33 5.07 5.76
C ALA A 88 -13.68 3.92 4.96
N ALA A 89 -14.05 2.67 5.23
CA ALA A 89 -13.57 1.51 4.50
C ALA A 89 -14.05 1.50 3.04
N THR A 90 -15.32 1.81 2.83
CA THR A 90 -15.93 1.89 1.50
C THR A 90 -15.27 2.97 0.67
N TRP A 91 -15.05 4.16 1.24
CA TRP A 91 -14.38 5.26 0.56
C TRP A 91 -12.96 4.89 0.10
N VAL A 92 -12.15 4.25 0.97
CA VAL A 92 -10.81 3.81 0.59
C VAL A 92 -10.86 2.81 -0.57
N THR A 93 -11.79 1.86 -0.54
CA THR A 93 -11.94 0.86 -1.59
C THR A 93 -12.35 1.49 -2.92
N GLN A 94 -13.36 2.37 -2.91
CA GLN A 94 -13.83 3.06 -4.11
C GLN A 94 -12.75 3.95 -4.72
N LEU A 95 -11.99 4.66 -3.88
CA LEU A 95 -10.89 5.50 -4.33
C LEU A 95 -9.75 4.67 -4.95
N GLU A 96 -9.42 3.55 -4.33
CA GLU A 96 -8.45 2.57 -4.85
C GLU A 96 -8.87 2.06 -6.23
N GLU A 97 -10.11 1.64 -6.39
CA GLU A 97 -10.66 1.16 -7.66
C GLU A 97 -10.65 2.24 -8.74
N ALA A 98 -11.04 3.47 -8.40
CA ALA A 98 -11.03 4.58 -9.34
C ALA A 98 -9.61 4.91 -9.83
N ILE A 99 -8.62 4.84 -8.94
CA ILE A 99 -7.21 5.02 -9.29
C ILE A 99 -6.72 3.86 -10.18
N ASP A 100 -7.06 2.61 -9.86
CA ASP A 100 -6.71 1.44 -10.67
C ASP A 100 -7.30 1.52 -12.08
N GLN A 101 -8.58 1.88 -12.20
CA GLN A 101 -9.28 2.03 -13.47
C GLN A 101 -8.78 3.22 -14.30
N SER A 102 -8.14 4.19 -13.67
CA SER A 102 -7.61 5.37 -14.36
C SER A 102 -6.47 5.06 -15.34
N GLY A 103 -5.82 3.91 -15.21
CA GLY A 103 -4.62 3.53 -15.95
C GLY A 103 -3.34 4.26 -15.50
N LEU A 104 -3.38 4.99 -14.39
CA LEU A 104 -2.25 5.76 -13.86
C LEU A 104 -1.32 4.95 -12.96
N CYS A 105 -1.78 3.77 -12.50
CA CYS A 105 -1.00 2.92 -11.60
C CYS A 105 0.23 2.34 -12.29
N LEU A 106 1.36 2.41 -11.60
CA LEU A 106 2.55 1.68 -11.99
C LEU A 106 2.39 0.20 -11.64
N ARG A 107 2.96 -0.67 -12.46
CA ARG A 107 3.11 -2.08 -12.11
C ARG A 107 3.88 -2.18 -10.78
N GLY A 108 3.47 -3.10 -9.92
CA GLY A 108 4.04 -3.24 -8.58
C GLY A 108 3.15 -2.67 -7.46
N GLY A 109 1.98 -2.16 -7.82
CA GLY A 109 0.88 -1.90 -6.89
C GLY A 109 1.08 -0.70 -5.99
N GLY A 110 1.52 -0.90 -4.78
CA GLY A 110 1.63 0.09 -3.73
C GLY A 110 2.87 -0.14 -2.87
N PHE A 111 2.75 0.17 -1.60
CA PHE A 111 3.78 -0.06 -0.61
C PHE A 111 3.27 -1.10 0.42
N PRO A 112 3.94 -2.25 0.60
CA PRO A 112 3.42 -3.34 1.43
C PRO A 112 3.07 -2.93 2.86
N SER A 113 3.86 -2.01 3.45
CA SER A 113 3.62 -1.52 4.82
C SER A 113 2.33 -0.68 4.97
N PHE A 114 1.72 -0.27 3.85
CA PHE A 114 0.44 0.43 3.83
C PHE A 114 -0.70 -0.48 3.35
N SER A 115 -0.52 -1.78 3.46
CA SER A 115 -1.54 -2.75 3.09
C SER A 115 -1.69 -3.78 4.21
N PRO A 116 -2.90 -4.25 4.50
CA PRO A 116 -3.10 -5.37 5.41
C PRO A 116 -2.33 -6.59 4.92
N PRO A 117 -1.77 -7.42 5.82
CA PRO A 117 -0.94 -8.56 5.45
C PRO A 117 -1.63 -9.56 4.51
N ASP A 118 -2.93 -9.79 4.69
CA ASP A 118 -3.79 -10.66 3.89
C ASP A 118 -4.03 -10.13 2.46
N GLN A 119 -3.71 -8.86 2.20
CA GLN A 119 -3.87 -8.20 0.91
C GLN A 119 -2.54 -7.89 0.21
N VAL A 120 -1.44 -8.28 0.82
CA VAL A 120 -0.12 -8.16 0.19
C VAL A 120 0.10 -9.33 -0.76
N ASP A 121 -0.16 -9.09 -2.03
CA ASP A 121 0.27 -9.99 -3.11
C ASP A 121 1.77 -9.79 -3.36
N VAL A 122 2.57 -10.76 -2.95
CA VAL A 122 4.04 -10.69 -3.01
C VAL A 122 4.54 -10.51 -4.44
N GLU A 123 3.90 -11.17 -5.42
CA GLU A 123 4.31 -11.04 -6.82
C GLU A 123 3.93 -9.70 -7.43
N ARG A 124 2.78 -9.18 -7.06
CA ARG A 124 2.35 -7.84 -7.45
C ARG A 124 3.31 -6.77 -6.91
N PHE A 125 3.72 -6.88 -5.64
CA PHE A 125 4.57 -5.87 -5.00
C PHE A 125 6.04 -5.97 -5.38
N PHE A 126 6.58 -7.17 -5.50
CA PHE A 126 8.03 -7.39 -5.68
C PHE A 126 8.40 -7.93 -7.06
N GLY A 127 7.42 -8.23 -7.90
CA GLY A 127 7.62 -8.93 -9.17
C GLY A 127 7.96 -10.41 -8.97
N THR A 128 7.79 -11.24 -10.00
CA THR A 128 7.96 -12.69 -9.92
C THR A 128 9.37 -13.08 -9.43
N GLN A 129 10.43 -12.44 -9.95
CA GLN A 129 11.81 -12.73 -9.54
C GLN A 129 12.08 -12.28 -8.09
N GLY A 130 11.59 -11.10 -7.70
CA GLY A 130 11.69 -10.60 -6.34
C GLY A 130 10.97 -11.50 -5.35
N ALA A 131 9.76 -11.93 -5.68
CA ALA A 131 8.96 -12.85 -4.88
C ALA A 131 9.67 -14.19 -4.68
N ALA A 132 10.18 -14.80 -5.75
CA ALA A 132 10.93 -16.06 -5.68
C ALA A 132 12.18 -15.93 -4.79
N ARG A 133 12.91 -14.82 -4.93
CA ARG A 133 14.07 -14.53 -4.08
C ARG A 133 13.70 -14.35 -2.62
N LEU A 134 12.62 -13.63 -2.31
CA LEU A 134 12.14 -13.44 -0.94
C LEU A 134 11.74 -14.79 -0.31
N ARG A 135 11.01 -15.63 -1.03
CA ARG A 135 10.66 -16.99 -0.57
C ARG A 135 11.89 -17.84 -0.29
N HIS A 136 12.86 -17.83 -1.19
CA HIS A 136 14.14 -18.54 -0.98
C HIS A 136 14.89 -18.04 0.26
N LEU A 137 14.98 -16.71 0.44
CA LEU A 137 15.61 -16.12 1.63
C LEU A 137 14.85 -16.48 2.90
N LYS A 138 13.52 -16.42 2.88
CA LYS A 138 12.67 -16.81 4.01
C LYS A 138 12.92 -18.25 4.42
N THR A 139 12.88 -19.19 3.51
CA THR A 139 13.12 -20.61 3.78
C THR A 139 14.52 -20.86 4.38
N ARG A 140 15.54 -20.14 3.88
CA ARG A 140 16.92 -20.31 4.34
C ARG A 140 17.21 -19.66 5.69
N LEU A 141 16.69 -18.45 5.93
CA LEU A 141 17.04 -17.63 7.08
C LEU A 141 16.04 -17.73 8.23
N ASP A 142 14.82 -18.14 7.96
CA ASP A 142 13.75 -18.31 8.94
C ASP A 142 12.95 -19.60 8.71
N PRO A 143 13.62 -20.76 8.77
CA PRO A 143 12.98 -22.06 8.49
C PRO A 143 11.84 -22.37 9.47
N ASN A 144 11.92 -21.85 10.70
CA ASN A 144 10.91 -22.07 11.73
C ASN A 144 9.77 -21.04 11.70
N GLY A 145 9.84 -20.02 10.83
CA GLY A 145 8.78 -19.02 10.69
C GLY A 145 8.62 -18.10 11.90
N LEU A 146 9.70 -17.72 12.55
CA LEU A 146 9.68 -16.82 13.71
C LEU A 146 9.16 -15.43 13.36
N PHE A 147 9.43 -14.97 12.13
CA PHE A 147 8.99 -13.66 11.62
C PHE A 147 7.81 -13.80 10.66
N CYS A 148 6.67 -14.32 11.14
CA CYS A 148 5.47 -14.58 10.32
C CYS A 148 4.36 -13.54 10.50
N GLN A 149 4.48 -12.61 11.45
CA GLN A 149 3.39 -11.71 11.83
C GLN A 149 3.27 -10.44 10.96
N ALA A 150 4.34 -10.02 10.30
CA ALA A 150 4.41 -8.71 9.64
C ALA A 150 4.14 -8.73 8.13
N LEU A 151 4.19 -9.88 7.48
CA LEU A 151 4.01 -10.05 6.03
C LEU A 151 3.22 -11.33 5.75
N PRO A 152 2.59 -11.45 4.56
CA PRO A 152 1.96 -12.69 4.17
C PRO A 152 2.95 -13.85 4.26
N ASP A 153 2.44 -15.04 4.51
CA ASP A 153 3.31 -16.22 4.64
C ASP A 153 4.03 -16.50 3.33
N LEU A 154 5.30 -16.15 3.29
CA LEU A 154 6.17 -16.38 2.13
C LEU A 154 6.50 -17.87 1.91
N ARG A 155 6.09 -18.75 2.82
CA ARG A 155 6.24 -20.21 2.70
C ARG A 155 5.12 -20.83 1.89
N ALA A 156 3.96 -20.18 1.84
CA ALA A 156 2.82 -20.65 1.04
C ALA A 156 3.10 -20.32 -0.44
N ALA A 157 3.46 -21.31 -1.22
CA ALA A 157 3.50 -21.29 -2.66
C ALA A 157 3.12 -22.65 -3.20
#